data_3ae01bae38c88b3a01df54565d2affd4
#
_entry.id   3ae01bae38c88b3a01df54565d2affd4
#
_cell.length_a   1.000
_cell.length_b   1.000
_cell.length_c   1.000
_cell.angle_alpha   90.00
_cell.angle_beta   90.00
_cell.angle_gamma   90.00
#
_symmetry.space_group_name_H-M   'P 1'
#
loop_
_entity.id
_entity.type
_entity.pdbx_description
1 polymer ?
#
loop_
_entity_poly.entity_id
_entity_poly.type
_entity_poly.pdbx_seq_one_letter_code
_entity_poly.pdbx_strand_id
1 'polypeptide(L)'
;MSLELIFSEFGPREQANQQWVSDFSRLDPTYSSVKQYFPEAKLTLYTDRPEIKNDYKDIEVRLINIDESPFTKNNPRWGWHCCDYYQAFGLLNSKADIAISVDSDLMFTSNQVRTILPIIKKFGICVPTNERQLVKVDAIHTRGNDGDYYIGEDESQGNLLTYDLWWAGFNTKNKRARKYLEEFCKLMKINPKRAPLQMTRAAWNTGIYPYSTPQQWGVGSGYIGCKNEIILHVGHRNVQDYYLEEPL
;
A
#
# COMPACT_ATOMS: atom_id res chain seq x y z
N MET A 1 -18.60 -0.30 -15.04
CA MET A 1 -17.88 -0.47 -13.75
C MET A 1 -16.85 0.63 -13.68
N SER A 2 -17.03 1.57 -12.77
CA SER A 2 -16.07 2.67 -12.56
C SER A 2 -14.89 2.20 -11.71
N LEU A 3 -13.70 2.72 -12.00
CA LEU A 3 -12.44 2.38 -11.34
C LEU A 3 -11.73 3.64 -10.87
N GLU A 4 -11.22 3.64 -9.66
CA GLU A 4 -10.37 4.70 -9.11
C GLU A 4 -9.08 4.09 -8.56
N LEU A 5 -7.94 4.66 -8.96
CA LEU A 5 -6.65 4.36 -8.36
C LEU A 5 -6.24 5.52 -7.44
N ILE A 6 -5.75 5.15 -6.26
CA ILE A 6 -5.49 6.06 -5.16
C ILE A 6 -4.02 5.92 -4.76
N PHE A 7 -3.32 7.04 -4.79
CA PHE A 7 -1.94 7.16 -4.36
C PHE A 7 -1.86 7.94 -3.05
N SER A 8 -0.79 7.75 -2.32
CA SER A 8 -0.45 8.57 -1.16
C SER A 8 1.04 8.88 -1.11
N GLU A 9 1.38 10.14 -0.84
CA GLU A 9 2.74 10.64 -0.75
C GLU A 9 2.85 11.68 0.36
N PHE A 10 3.56 11.37 1.42
CA PHE A 10 3.70 12.22 2.59
C PHE A 10 5.12 12.26 3.12
N GLY A 11 5.46 13.39 3.71
CA GLY A 11 6.69 13.56 4.45
C GLY A 11 7.95 13.75 3.61
N PRO A 12 9.05 14.10 4.27
CA PRO A 12 10.35 14.16 3.62
C PRO A 12 10.79 12.73 3.29
N ARG A 13 11.03 12.46 2.04
CA ARG A 13 11.44 11.14 1.53
C ARG A 13 12.78 10.67 2.06
N GLU A 14 13.62 11.59 2.51
CA GLU A 14 14.88 11.31 3.18
C GLU A 14 14.72 10.41 4.41
N GLN A 15 13.54 10.43 5.04
CA GLN A 15 13.22 9.56 6.16
C GLN A 15 12.72 8.17 5.74
N ALA A 16 12.16 8.04 4.55
CA ALA A 16 11.54 6.80 4.11
C ALA A 16 12.58 5.75 3.68
N ASN A 17 13.68 6.21 3.07
CA ASN A 17 14.78 5.35 2.68
C ASN A 17 16.02 6.20 2.40
N GLN A 18 17.11 5.97 3.09
CA GLN A 18 18.39 6.64 2.86
C GLN A 18 18.95 6.42 1.43
N GLN A 19 18.30 5.58 0.64
CA GLN A 19 18.72 5.21 -0.71
C GLN A 19 17.91 5.92 -1.82
N TRP A 20 16.85 6.66 -1.47
CA TRP A 20 16.01 7.33 -2.46
C TRP A 20 16.21 8.83 -2.39
N VAL A 21 16.59 9.37 -3.50
CA VAL A 21 16.59 10.81 -3.70
C VAL A 21 15.15 11.31 -3.64
N SER A 22 14.94 12.43 -2.97
CA SER A 22 13.65 13.09 -2.70
C SER A 22 12.98 13.62 -3.98
N ASP A 23 12.79 12.77 -4.98
CA ASP A 23 12.31 13.21 -6.28
C ASP A 23 10.96 12.59 -6.62
N PHE A 24 10.08 13.36 -7.24
CA PHE A 24 8.79 12.88 -7.77
C PHE A 24 8.94 11.83 -8.86
N SER A 25 10.15 11.66 -9.40
CA SER A 25 10.49 10.56 -10.29
C SER A 25 10.07 9.18 -9.77
N ARG A 26 9.87 9.01 -8.44
CA ARG A 26 9.32 7.77 -7.89
C ARG A 26 7.91 7.45 -8.36
N LEU A 27 7.08 8.46 -8.52
CA LEU A 27 5.71 8.27 -9.00
C LEU A 27 5.65 7.95 -10.49
N ASP A 28 6.68 8.32 -11.26
CA ASP A 28 6.67 8.15 -12.72
C ASP A 28 6.49 6.70 -13.17
N PRO A 29 7.21 5.69 -12.65
CA PRO A 29 6.99 4.30 -13.03
C PRO A 29 5.58 3.81 -12.68
N THR A 30 5.09 4.19 -11.49
CA THR A 30 3.74 3.83 -11.04
C THR A 30 2.68 4.48 -11.91
N TYR A 31 2.79 5.79 -12.11
CA TYR A 31 1.87 6.57 -12.93
C TYR A 31 1.84 6.04 -14.37
N SER A 32 2.99 5.85 -14.99
CA SER A 32 3.10 5.37 -16.38
C SER A 32 2.49 3.98 -16.54
N SER A 33 2.80 3.06 -15.64
CA SER A 33 2.27 1.69 -15.69
C SER A 33 0.75 1.66 -15.40
N VAL A 34 0.27 2.49 -14.47
CA VAL A 34 -1.16 2.64 -14.20
C VAL A 34 -1.90 3.17 -15.43
N LYS A 35 -1.38 4.20 -16.09
CA LYS A 35 -1.97 4.75 -17.33
C LYS A 35 -1.97 3.73 -18.46
N GLN A 36 -0.94 2.89 -18.53
CA GLN A 36 -0.85 1.84 -19.53
C GLN A 36 -1.89 0.73 -19.32
N TYR A 37 -2.04 0.26 -18.09
CA TYR A 37 -2.85 -0.93 -17.80
C TYR A 37 -4.27 -0.63 -17.30
N PHE A 38 -4.52 0.61 -16.81
CA PHE A 38 -5.82 1.09 -16.36
C PHE A 38 -6.13 2.49 -16.92
N PRO A 39 -6.09 2.68 -18.25
CA PRO A 39 -6.25 4.00 -18.88
C PRO A 39 -7.59 4.67 -18.58
N GLU A 40 -8.62 3.87 -18.23
CA GLU A 40 -9.96 4.34 -17.89
C GLU A 40 -10.11 4.78 -16.43
N ALA A 41 -9.12 4.53 -15.60
CA ALA A 41 -9.23 4.77 -14.18
C ALA A 41 -9.12 6.27 -13.87
N LYS A 42 -9.96 6.71 -12.92
CA LYS A 42 -9.73 7.99 -12.26
C LYS A 42 -8.51 7.84 -11.33
N LEU A 43 -7.64 8.85 -11.32
CA LEU A 43 -6.46 8.89 -10.47
C LEU A 43 -6.63 9.93 -9.38
N THR A 44 -6.37 9.57 -8.13
CA THR A 44 -6.45 10.45 -6.97
C THR A 44 -5.19 10.31 -6.10
N LEU A 45 -4.57 11.42 -5.74
CA LEU A 45 -3.38 11.47 -4.88
C LEU A 45 -3.68 12.24 -3.60
N TYR A 46 -3.43 11.64 -2.46
CA TYR A 46 -3.40 12.27 -1.15
C TYR A 46 -1.97 12.65 -0.79
N THR A 47 -1.72 13.92 -0.47
CA THR A 47 -0.37 14.42 -0.21
C THR A 47 -0.38 15.70 0.62
N ASP A 48 0.71 16.00 1.29
CA ASP A 48 0.98 17.30 1.92
C ASP A 48 1.78 18.25 1.00
N ARG A 49 1.99 17.88 -0.26
CA ARG A 49 2.84 18.58 -1.24
C ARG A 49 2.04 19.22 -2.35
N PRO A 50 1.83 20.54 -2.30
CA PRO A 50 1.05 21.26 -3.32
C PRO A 50 1.72 21.29 -4.71
N GLU A 51 3.04 21.19 -4.77
CA GLU A 51 3.82 21.25 -6.00
C GLU A 51 3.54 20.09 -6.98
N ILE A 52 3.20 18.91 -6.48
CA ILE A 52 2.85 17.74 -7.31
C ILE A 52 1.73 18.02 -8.32
N LYS A 53 0.85 18.95 -7.99
CA LYS A 53 -0.29 19.29 -8.84
C LYS A 53 0.10 19.79 -10.22
N ASN A 54 1.31 20.31 -10.35
CA ASN A 54 1.82 20.84 -11.62
C ASN A 54 2.40 19.74 -12.52
N ASP A 55 2.84 18.63 -11.95
CA ASP A 55 3.58 17.59 -12.65
C ASP A 55 2.62 16.56 -13.29
N TYR A 56 1.46 16.29 -12.67
CA TYR A 56 0.50 15.29 -13.12
C TYR A 56 -0.90 15.90 -13.29
N LYS A 57 -1.19 16.43 -14.47
CA LYS A 57 -2.42 17.20 -14.75
C LYS A 57 -3.72 16.41 -14.69
N ASP A 58 -3.65 15.09 -14.86
CA ASP A 58 -4.82 14.20 -14.87
C ASP A 58 -4.98 13.44 -13.53
N ILE A 59 -4.19 13.77 -12.53
CA ILE A 59 -4.38 13.29 -11.15
C ILE A 59 -5.19 14.32 -10.36
N GLU A 60 -6.26 13.89 -9.71
CA GLU A 60 -6.93 14.70 -8.70
C GLU A 60 -6.08 14.74 -7.43
N VAL A 61 -5.40 15.86 -7.18
CA VAL A 61 -4.58 16.06 -5.99
C VAL A 61 -5.43 16.54 -4.83
N ARG A 62 -5.43 15.80 -3.75
CA ARG A 62 -6.09 16.12 -2.47
C ARG A 62 -5.03 16.49 -1.44
N LEU A 63 -4.89 17.79 -1.23
CA LEU A 63 -3.97 18.32 -0.23
C LEU A 63 -4.49 18.06 1.17
N ILE A 64 -3.62 17.50 2.01
CA ILE A 64 -3.87 17.24 3.42
C ILE A 64 -3.05 18.21 4.25
N ASN A 65 -3.71 18.94 5.12
CA ASN A 65 -3.04 19.70 6.17
C ASN A 65 -2.55 18.72 7.24
N ILE A 66 -1.25 18.56 7.38
CA ILE A 66 -0.66 17.63 8.35
C ILE A 66 -0.98 18.01 9.79
N ASP A 67 -1.17 19.29 10.09
CA ASP A 67 -1.52 19.74 11.43
C ASP A 67 -2.94 19.28 11.85
N GLU A 68 -3.79 18.99 10.87
CA GLU A 68 -5.14 18.43 11.05
C GLU A 68 -5.17 16.90 10.90
N SER A 69 -4.05 16.30 10.53
CA SER A 69 -3.91 14.83 10.41
C SER A 69 -3.91 14.19 11.81
N PRO A 70 -4.39 12.95 11.93
CA PRO A 70 -4.22 12.18 13.17
C PRO A 70 -2.76 11.84 13.47
N PHE A 71 -1.83 12.15 12.56
CA PHE A 71 -0.41 11.83 12.69
C PHE A 71 0.40 13.12 12.81
N THR A 72 1.39 13.14 13.71
CA THR A 72 2.19 14.33 14.01
C THR A 72 3.60 14.15 13.49
N LYS A 73 4.21 15.26 13.05
CA LYS A 73 5.62 15.32 12.64
C LYS A 73 6.61 14.98 13.76
N ASN A 74 6.15 14.89 15.00
CA ASN A 74 6.96 14.43 16.14
C ASN A 74 7.30 12.94 16.08
N ASN A 75 6.54 12.15 15.31
CA ASN A 75 6.87 10.76 15.05
C ASN A 75 7.79 10.69 13.82
N PRO A 76 9.01 10.13 13.92
CA PRO A 76 9.94 10.06 12.79
C PRO A 76 9.38 9.29 11.58
N ARG A 77 8.35 8.48 11.79
CA ARG A 77 7.68 7.69 10.72
C ARG A 77 6.32 8.24 10.32
N TRP A 78 6.02 9.47 10.68
CA TRP A 78 4.71 10.08 10.41
C TRP A 78 4.31 10.01 8.92
N GLY A 79 5.26 10.21 8.02
CA GLY A 79 5.01 10.14 6.58
C GLY A 79 4.51 8.75 6.14
N TRP A 80 5.13 7.68 6.63
CA TRP A 80 4.68 6.32 6.36
C TRP A 80 3.29 6.03 6.94
N HIS A 81 3.05 6.47 8.18
CA HIS A 81 1.72 6.31 8.80
C HIS A 81 0.65 7.09 8.04
N CYS A 82 0.97 8.27 7.52
CA CYS A 82 0.07 9.01 6.63
C CYS A 82 -0.18 8.24 5.34
N CYS A 83 0.87 7.73 4.67
CA CYS A 83 0.70 6.93 3.47
C CYS A 83 -0.24 5.75 3.72
N ASP A 84 0.06 4.92 4.70
CA ASP A 84 -0.75 3.75 5.04
C ASP A 84 -2.21 4.13 5.38
N TYR A 85 -2.41 5.19 6.15
CA TYR A 85 -3.74 5.65 6.53
C TYR A 85 -4.52 6.23 5.36
N TYR A 86 -3.92 7.14 4.58
CA TYR A 86 -4.63 7.83 3.49
C TYR A 86 -4.89 6.94 2.28
N GLN A 87 -4.15 5.87 2.09
CA GLN A 87 -4.53 4.80 1.15
C GLN A 87 -5.87 4.19 1.56
N ALA A 88 -5.98 3.69 2.78
CA ALA A 88 -7.23 3.08 3.27
C ALA A 88 -8.37 4.09 3.36
N PHE A 89 -8.09 5.31 3.81
CA PHE A 89 -9.06 6.41 3.85
C PHE A 89 -9.57 6.74 2.45
N GLY A 90 -8.69 6.79 1.47
CA GLY A 90 -9.05 7.01 0.06
C GLY A 90 -9.96 5.91 -0.47
N LEU A 91 -9.63 4.64 -0.19
CA LEU A 91 -10.49 3.51 -0.55
C LEU A 91 -11.91 3.65 0.02
N LEU A 92 -12.02 3.99 1.30
CA LEU A 92 -13.31 4.18 1.99
C LEU A 92 -14.14 5.34 1.42
N ASN A 93 -13.49 6.38 0.92
CA ASN A 93 -14.12 7.59 0.40
C ASN A 93 -14.32 7.59 -1.12
N SER A 94 -13.81 6.58 -1.80
CA SER A 94 -14.04 6.42 -3.24
C SER A 94 -15.52 6.27 -3.58
N LYS A 95 -15.91 6.88 -4.70
CA LYS A 95 -17.25 6.75 -5.29
C LYS A 95 -17.28 5.79 -6.47
N ALA A 96 -16.13 5.24 -6.87
CA ALA A 96 -16.05 4.22 -7.90
C ALA A 96 -16.65 2.90 -7.44
N ASP A 97 -16.96 2.00 -8.37
CA ASP A 97 -17.42 0.64 -8.03
C ASP A 97 -16.27 -0.18 -7.41
N ILE A 98 -15.06 0.01 -7.96
CA ILE A 98 -13.82 -0.58 -7.45
C ILE A 98 -12.81 0.55 -7.24
N ALA A 99 -12.15 0.54 -6.08
CA ALA A 99 -11.01 1.39 -5.78
C ALA A 99 -9.78 0.52 -5.52
N ILE A 100 -8.62 0.98 -5.98
CA ILE A 100 -7.33 0.31 -5.75
C ILE A 100 -6.38 1.37 -5.21
N SER A 101 -5.85 1.16 -4.01
CA SER A 101 -4.72 1.96 -3.52
C SER A 101 -3.41 1.36 -4.00
N VAL A 102 -2.44 2.21 -4.28
CA VAL A 102 -1.15 1.83 -4.85
C VAL A 102 -0.08 2.72 -4.23
N ASP A 103 1.01 2.13 -3.73
CA ASP A 103 2.19 2.90 -3.34
C ASP A 103 2.77 3.63 -4.57
N SER A 104 3.36 4.78 -4.33
CA SER A 104 3.91 5.63 -5.39
C SER A 104 5.16 5.08 -6.07
N ASP A 105 5.67 3.95 -5.60
CA ASP A 105 6.86 3.29 -6.11
C ASP A 105 6.59 1.83 -6.54
N LEU A 106 5.37 1.56 -6.98
CA LEU A 106 5.01 0.29 -7.61
C LEU A 106 4.99 0.43 -9.13
N MET A 107 5.30 -0.65 -9.81
CA MET A 107 5.20 -0.75 -11.27
C MET A 107 4.41 -1.99 -11.66
N PHE A 108 3.39 -1.80 -12.47
CA PHE A 108 2.67 -2.89 -13.12
C PHE A 108 3.42 -3.32 -14.37
N THR A 109 3.60 -4.62 -14.56
CA THR A 109 4.43 -5.18 -15.63
C THR A 109 3.63 -5.76 -16.79
N SER A 110 2.36 -6.10 -16.55
CA SER A 110 1.54 -6.73 -17.57
C SER A 110 0.03 -6.52 -17.38
N ASN A 111 -0.73 -6.78 -18.45
CA ASN A 111 -2.19 -6.79 -18.41
C ASN A 111 -2.79 -7.81 -17.43
N GLN A 112 -2.01 -8.75 -16.93
CA GLN A 112 -2.47 -9.70 -15.91
C GLN A 112 -2.92 -8.98 -14.65
N VAL A 113 -2.39 -7.79 -14.36
CA VAL A 113 -2.85 -6.96 -13.24
C VAL A 113 -4.37 -6.73 -13.26
N ARG A 114 -5.01 -6.70 -14.42
CA ARG A 114 -6.46 -6.53 -14.54
C ARG A 114 -7.27 -7.72 -14.05
N THR A 115 -6.68 -8.90 -13.93
CA THR A 115 -7.35 -10.11 -13.41
C THR A 115 -7.71 -9.98 -11.93
N ILE A 116 -7.19 -8.95 -11.23
CA ILE A 116 -7.58 -8.64 -9.86
C ILE A 116 -9.02 -8.12 -9.76
N LEU A 117 -9.54 -7.45 -10.78
CA LEU A 117 -10.85 -6.79 -10.73
C LEU A 117 -12.01 -7.74 -10.40
N PRO A 118 -12.16 -8.91 -11.08
CA PRO A 118 -13.17 -9.90 -10.68
C PRO A 118 -12.96 -10.49 -9.29
N ILE A 119 -11.70 -10.59 -8.83
CA ILE A 119 -11.36 -11.07 -7.50
C ILE A 119 -11.81 -10.05 -6.45
N ILE A 120 -11.50 -8.77 -6.63
CA ILE A 120 -11.97 -7.68 -5.75
C ILE A 120 -13.50 -7.67 -5.71
N LYS A 121 -14.15 -7.78 -6.86
CA LYS A 121 -15.62 -7.82 -6.92
C LYS A 121 -16.20 -8.98 -6.11
N LYS A 122 -15.58 -10.16 -6.16
CA LYS A 122 -16.03 -11.37 -5.47
C LYS A 122 -15.76 -11.33 -3.97
N PHE A 123 -14.55 -10.98 -3.57
CA PHE A 123 -14.10 -11.08 -2.17
C PHE A 123 -14.25 -9.78 -1.37
N GLY A 124 -14.41 -8.66 -2.05
CA GLY A 124 -14.63 -7.35 -1.45
C GLY A 124 -13.36 -6.59 -1.14
N ILE A 125 -12.31 -7.25 -0.66
CA ILE A 125 -11.00 -6.69 -0.42
C ILE A 125 -9.90 -7.70 -0.77
N CYS A 126 -8.88 -7.21 -1.47
CA CYS A 126 -7.69 -7.96 -1.86
C CYS A 126 -6.45 -7.17 -1.48
N VAL A 127 -5.42 -7.85 -1.01
CA VAL A 127 -4.14 -7.25 -0.60
C VAL A 127 -2.99 -8.19 -0.95
N PRO A 128 -1.77 -7.70 -1.11
CA PRO A 128 -0.60 -8.56 -1.22
C PRO A 128 -0.32 -9.25 0.12
N THR A 129 0.29 -10.41 0.06
CA THR A 129 0.87 -11.05 1.23
C THR A 129 2.15 -10.31 1.59
N ASN A 130 2.32 -9.99 2.88
CA ASN A 130 3.62 -9.52 3.33
C ASN A 130 4.65 -10.63 3.16
N GLU A 131 5.82 -10.29 2.64
CA GLU A 131 6.95 -11.22 2.50
C GLU A 131 7.50 -11.70 3.87
N ARG A 132 7.10 -11.06 4.95
CA ARG A 132 7.48 -11.41 6.31
C ARG A 132 6.39 -12.27 6.93
N GLN A 133 6.62 -13.56 6.94
CA GLN A 133 5.74 -14.49 7.64
C GLN A 133 5.87 -14.32 9.16
N LEU A 134 4.76 -14.45 9.88
CA LEU A 134 4.76 -14.44 11.35
C LEU A 134 5.65 -15.50 11.99
N VAL A 135 5.90 -16.63 11.30
CA VAL A 135 6.88 -17.64 11.72
C VAL A 135 8.28 -17.06 11.91
N LYS A 136 8.55 -15.85 11.40
CA LYS A 136 9.78 -15.09 11.60
C LYS A 136 9.60 -13.93 12.59
N VAL A 137 8.67 -14.05 13.53
CA VAL A 137 8.48 -13.08 14.61
C VAL A 137 9.82 -12.75 15.28
N ASP A 138 10.69 -13.74 15.53
CA ASP A 138 12.02 -13.52 16.04
C ASP A 138 12.86 -12.63 15.11
N ALA A 139 12.73 -12.77 13.80
CA ALA A 139 13.41 -11.89 12.85
C ALA A 139 12.80 -10.48 12.80
N ILE A 140 11.52 -10.35 13.08
CA ILE A 140 10.83 -9.07 13.22
C ILE A 140 11.26 -8.38 14.52
N HIS A 141 11.41 -9.13 15.60
CA HIS A 141 11.95 -8.64 16.88
C HIS A 141 13.42 -8.22 16.75
N THR A 142 14.24 -9.00 16.06
CA THR A 142 15.69 -8.75 15.96
C THR A 142 16.06 -7.63 15.00
N ARG A 143 15.13 -7.12 14.18
CA ARG A 143 15.35 -5.89 13.42
C ARG A 143 15.33 -4.65 14.29
N GLY A 144 15.68 -4.81 15.57
CA GLY A 144 15.93 -3.72 16.54
C GLY A 144 14.76 -2.77 16.56
N ASN A 145 14.53 -1.86 17.17
CA ASN A 145 13.62 -0.73 17.32
C ASN A 145 12.36 -0.66 16.40
N ASP A 146 12.18 -1.60 15.48
CA ASP A 146 11.03 -1.64 14.57
C ASP A 146 9.83 -2.34 15.22
N GLY A 147 9.42 -1.86 16.41
CA GLY A 147 8.20 -2.31 17.06
C GLY A 147 6.92 -2.20 16.20
N ASP A 148 7.06 -1.68 14.97
CA ASP A 148 5.99 -1.58 14.00
C ASP A 148 5.53 -2.93 13.43
N TYR A 149 6.36 -3.96 13.53
CA TYR A 149 6.04 -5.31 13.03
C TYR A 149 5.75 -6.29 14.16
N TYR A 150 5.83 -5.83 15.39
CA TYR A 150 5.49 -6.65 16.53
C TYR A 150 3.97 -6.78 16.67
N ILE A 151 3.48 -7.98 16.53
CA ILE A 151 2.13 -8.36 16.96
C ILE A 151 2.30 -8.79 18.40
N GLY A 152 1.68 -8.08 19.35
CA GLY A 152 1.85 -8.32 20.79
C GLY A 152 1.65 -9.78 21.18
N GLU A 153 2.07 -10.15 22.38
CA GLU A 153 2.01 -11.54 22.87
C GLU A 153 0.62 -12.18 22.73
N ASP A 154 -0.43 -11.39 22.91
CA ASP A 154 -1.84 -11.84 22.78
C ASP A 154 -2.26 -12.11 21.33
N GLU A 155 -1.52 -11.58 20.36
CA GLU A 155 -1.83 -11.67 18.94
C GLU A 155 -0.82 -12.55 18.18
N SER A 156 0.28 -12.91 18.85
CA SER A 156 1.34 -13.77 18.30
C SER A 156 0.94 -15.24 18.29
N GLN A 157 -0.30 -15.52 18.00
CA GLN A 157 -0.77 -16.90 17.93
C GLN A 157 -0.23 -17.62 16.69
N GLY A 158 1.05 -17.53 16.48
CA GLY A 158 1.84 -18.25 15.51
C GLY A 158 1.14 -18.55 14.18
N ASN A 159 1.75 -18.29 13.06
CA ASN A 159 1.27 -18.66 11.73
C ASN A 159 0.15 -17.82 11.11
N LEU A 160 -0.16 -16.62 11.61
CA LEU A 160 -0.99 -15.70 10.84
C LEU A 160 -0.15 -15.09 9.71
N LEU A 161 -0.66 -15.16 8.50
CA LEU A 161 -0.11 -14.38 7.39
C LEU A 161 -0.32 -12.91 7.70
N THR A 162 0.75 -12.12 7.62
CA THR A 162 0.61 -10.67 7.63
C THR A 162 0.19 -10.19 6.25
N TYR A 163 -0.62 -9.16 6.23
CA TYR A 163 -1.00 -8.44 5.02
C TYR A 163 -0.07 -7.26 4.81
N ASP A 164 0.03 -6.79 3.59
CA ASP A 164 0.68 -5.52 3.30
C ASP A 164 -0.27 -4.56 2.59
N LEU A 165 0.11 -3.28 2.56
CA LEU A 165 -0.68 -2.22 1.94
C LEU A 165 0.08 -1.55 0.78
N TRP A 166 1.05 -2.21 0.17
CA TRP A 166 1.70 -1.68 -1.04
C TRP A 166 0.68 -1.40 -2.14
N TRP A 167 -0.34 -2.25 -2.20
CA TRP A 167 -1.57 -1.98 -2.90
C TRP A 167 -2.72 -2.69 -2.20
N ALA A 168 -3.94 -2.18 -2.39
CA ALA A 168 -5.14 -2.86 -1.91
C ALA A 168 -6.31 -2.61 -2.86
N GLY A 169 -7.00 -3.66 -3.23
CA GLY A 169 -8.22 -3.58 -4.04
C GLY A 169 -9.47 -3.65 -3.16
N PHE A 170 -10.40 -2.74 -3.38
CA PHE A 170 -11.62 -2.61 -2.59
C PHE A 170 -12.89 -2.50 -3.46
N ASN A 171 -13.87 -3.37 -3.21
CA ASN A 171 -15.22 -3.21 -3.72
C ASN A 171 -16.00 -2.27 -2.79
N THR A 172 -16.25 -1.06 -3.22
CA THR A 172 -16.84 0.00 -2.38
C THR A 172 -18.24 -0.32 -1.88
N LYS A 173 -18.95 -1.25 -2.54
CA LYS A 173 -20.30 -1.72 -2.17
C LYS A 173 -20.28 -2.88 -1.17
N ASN A 174 -19.11 -3.45 -0.88
CA ASN A 174 -18.98 -4.57 0.04
C ASN A 174 -18.92 -4.09 1.49
N LYS A 175 -20.01 -4.28 2.24
CA LYS A 175 -20.13 -3.83 3.64
C LYS A 175 -19.12 -4.51 4.58
N ARG A 176 -18.77 -5.78 4.33
CA ARG A 176 -17.78 -6.48 5.16
C ARG A 176 -16.39 -5.89 4.95
N ALA A 177 -15.99 -5.73 3.70
CA ALA A 177 -14.71 -5.11 3.36
C ALA A 177 -14.62 -3.66 3.91
N ARG A 178 -15.71 -2.90 3.86
CA ARG A 178 -15.79 -1.57 4.46
C ARG A 178 -15.54 -1.61 5.97
N LYS A 179 -16.21 -2.52 6.69
CA LYS A 179 -16.01 -2.69 8.14
C LYS A 179 -14.56 -2.98 8.50
N TYR A 180 -13.87 -3.80 7.70
CA TYR A 180 -12.45 -4.09 7.88
C TYR A 180 -11.58 -2.83 7.73
N LEU A 181 -11.76 -2.06 6.65
CA LEU A 181 -11.00 -0.84 6.42
C LEU A 181 -11.30 0.26 7.46
N GLU A 182 -12.55 0.36 7.92
CA GLU A 182 -12.93 1.27 9.00
C GLU A 182 -12.20 0.93 10.32
N GLU A 183 -12.11 -0.36 10.66
CA GLU A 183 -11.36 -0.81 11.83
C GLU A 183 -9.86 -0.54 11.67
N PHE A 184 -9.28 -0.80 10.47
CA PHE A 184 -7.90 -0.45 10.19
C PHE A 184 -7.63 1.04 10.39
N CYS A 185 -8.45 1.92 9.81
CA CYS A 185 -8.31 3.36 9.97
C CYS A 185 -8.45 3.80 11.44
N LYS A 186 -9.36 3.17 12.20
CA LYS A 186 -9.52 3.42 13.62
C LYS A 186 -8.26 3.03 14.41
N LEU A 187 -7.71 1.85 14.17
CA LEU A 187 -6.47 1.37 14.80
C LEU A 187 -5.30 2.30 14.51
N MET A 188 -5.16 2.73 13.25
CA MET A 188 -4.12 3.69 12.85
C MET A 188 -4.22 5.02 13.63
N LYS A 189 -5.43 5.52 13.91
CA LYS A 189 -5.64 6.75 14.70
C LYS A 189 -5.31 6.59 16.18
N ILE A 190 -5.64 5.43 16.76
CA ILE A 190 -5.46 5.19 18.20
C ILE A 190 -4.00 4.88 18.53
N ASN A 191 -3.36 4.08 17.69
CA ASN A 191 -1.97 3.64 17.88
C ASN A 191 -1.31 3.45 16.51
N PRO A 192 -0.77 4.54 15.92
CA PRO A 192 -0.18 4.48 14.59
C PRO A 192 1.00 3.52 14.57
N LYS A 193 0.86 2.49 13.75
CA LYS A 193 1.87 1.47 13.44
C LYS A 193 1.89 1.25 11.94
N ARG A 194 2.88 0.51 11.45
CA ARG A 194 2.93 0.15 10.04
C ARG A 194 1.73 -0.73 9.65
N ALA A 195 1.31 -0.58 8.39
CA ALA A 195 0.15 -1.25 7.84
C ALA A 195 0.07 -2.76 8.13
N PRO A 196 1.14 -3.57 7.98
CA PRO A 196 1.07 -5.01 8.22
C PRO A 196 0.49 -5.38 9.59
N LEU A 197 0.94 -4.71 10.64
CA LEU A 197 0.46 -4.96 12.00
C LEU A 197 -1.00 -4.57 12.17
N GLN A 198 -1.36 -3.35 11.76
CA GLN A 198 -2.73 -2.85 11.95
C GLN A 198 -3.74 -3.54 11.04
N MET A 199 -3.32 -4.00 9.86
CA MET A 199 -4.16 -4.81 8.98
C MET A 199 -4.46 -6.18 9.60
N THR A 200 -3.46 -6.82 10.21
CA THR A 200 -3.66 -8.10 10.91
C THR A 200 -4.58 -7.93 12.11
N ARG A 201 -4.41 -6.86 12.90
CA ARG A 201 -5.31 -6.52 14.02
C ARG A 201 -6.74 -6.24 13.55
N ALA A 202 -6.88 -5.50 12.46
CA ALA A 202 -8.20 -5.24 11.88
C ALA A 202 -8.90 -6.53 11.44
N ALA A 203 -8.14 -7.47 10.84
CA ALA A 203 -8.66 -8.79 10.48
C ALA A 203 -9.10 -9.58 11.73
N TRP A 204 -8.27 -9.60 12.75
CA TRP A 204 -8.57 -10.25 14.02
C TRP A 204 -9.82 -9.66 14.69
N ASN A 205 -9.85 -8.34 14.87
CA ASN A 205 -10.95 -7.65 15.56
C ASN A 205 -12.29 -7.79 14.83
N THR A 206 -12.28 -7.86 13.52
CA THR A 206 -13.51 -7.91 12.71
C THR A 206 -13.93 -9.31 12.31
N GLY A 207 -13.02 -10.30 12.40
CA GLY A 207 -13.20 -11.62 11.81
C GLY A 207 -13.29 -11.61 10.29
N ILE A 208 -12.74 -10.55 9.64
CA ILE A 208 -12.78 -10.37 8.19
C ILE A 208 -11.35 -10.41 7.65
N TYR A 209 -11.05 -11.47 6.92
CA TYR A 209 -9.73 -11.69 6.35
C TYR A 209 -9.74 -11.26 4.88
N PRO A 210 -8.87 -10.32 4.46
CA PRO A 210 -8.67 -9.96 3.06
C PRO A 210 -8.29 -11.18 2.21
N TYR A 211 -8.66 -11.16 0.94
CA TYR A 211 -8.11 -12.09 -0.02
C TYR A 211 -6.64 -11.74 -0.27
N SER A 212 -5.74 -12.67 0.02
CA SER A 212 -4.31 -12.51 -0.21
C SER A 212 -3.96 -12.96 -1.62
N THR A 213 -3.26 -12.09 -2.36
CA THR A 213 -2.79 -12.45 -3.69
C THR A 213 -1.49 -13.24 -3.66
N PRO A 214 -1.19 -14.02 -4.71
CA PRO A 214 0.10 -14.68 -4.87
C PRO A 214 1.27 -13.68 -4.86
N GLN A 215 2.47 -14.18 -4.58
CA GLN A 215 3.68 -13.39 -4.42
C GLN A 215 4.01 -12.50 -5.64
N GLN A 216 3.70 -12.97 -6.85
CA GLN A 216 3.91 -12.21 -8.10
C GLN A 216 3.15 -10.88 -8.15
N TRP A 217 2.17 -10.69 -7.30
CA TRP A 217 1.35 -9.49 -7.16
C TRP A 217 1.90 -8.48 -6.16
N GLY A 218 3.11 -8.67 -5.69
CA GLY A 218 3.78 -7.78 -4.76
C GLY A 218 5.22 -8.22 -4.58
N VAL A 219 6.05 -7.99 -5.59
CA VAL A 219 7.45 -8.44 -5.59
C VAL A 219 8.33 -7.33 -5.05
N GLY A 220 8.81 -7.54 -3.84
CA GLY A 220 9.86 -6.76 -3.20
C GLY A 220 11.21 -7.49 -3.25
N SER A 221 12.15 -7.03 -2.43
CA SER A 221 13.54 -7.50 -2.43
C SER A 221 13.75 -8.99 -2.23
N GLY A 222 12.77 -9.69 -1.64
CA GLY A 222 12.95 -11.11 -1.30
C GLY A 222 12.48 -12.10 -2.38
N TYR A 223 11.78 -11.61 -3.42
CA TYR A 223 11.07 -12.48 -4.36
C TYR A 223 11.26 -12.10 -5.83
N ILE A 224 12.30 -11.36 -6.10
CA ILE A 224 12.64 -10.91 -7.45
C ILE A 224 13.25 -12.05 -8.27
N GLY A 225 13.02 -12.05 -9.58
CA GLY A 225 13.66 -12.95 -10.52
C GLY A 225 12.85 -14.19 -10.92
N CYS A 226 11.55 -14.25 -10.58
CA CYS A 226 10.68 -15.34 -11.00
C CYS A 226 10.22 -15.23 -12.47
N LYS A 227 10.48 -14.09 -13.14
CA LYS A 227 10.14 -13.80 -14.55
C LYS A 227 8.63 -13.84 -14.87
N ASN A 228 7.78 -13.73 -13.87
CA ASN A 228 6.34 -13.67 -14.00
C ASN A 228 5.74 -12.67 -13.01
N GLU A 229 6.53 -11.70 -12.62
CA GLU A 229 6.16 -10.62 -11.73
C GLU A 229 5.04 -9.79 -12.38
N ILE A 230 3.99 -9.51 -11.63
CA ILE A 230 2.84 -8.72 -12.09
C ILE A 230 2.92 -7.30 -11.53
N ILE A 231 3.39 -7.18 -10.28
CA ILE A 231 3.60 -5.89 -9.62
C ILE A 231 4.99 -5.92 -8.97
N LEU A 232 5.84 -4.97 -9.34
CA LEU A 232 7.17 -4.75 -8.77
C LEU A 232 7.15 -3.56 -7.81
N HIS A 233 7.77 -3.70 -6.66
CA HIS A 233 8.02 -2.62 -5.73
C HIS A 233 9.37 -1.97 -6.07
N VAL A 234 9.38 -1.11 -7.09
CA VAL A 234 10.59 -0.45 -7.60
C VAL A 234 11.24 0.51 -6.61
N GLY A 235 10.58 0.78 -5.47
CA GLY A 235 11.15 1.43 -4.31
C GLY A 235 12.31 0.67 -3.67
N HIS A 236 12.48 -0.61 -3.93
CA HIS A 236 13.57 -1.41 -3.40
C HIS A 236 14.74 -1.45 -4.39
N ARG A 237 15.95 -1.12 -3.93
CA ARG A 237 17.13 -0.98 -4.77
C ARG A 237 17.41 -2.22 -5.63
N ASN A 238 17.38 -3.39 -5.03
CA ASN A 238 17.61 -4.64 -5.76
C ASN A 238 16.52 -4.97 -6.79
N VAL A 239 15.29 -4.46 -6.62
CA VAL A 239 14.26 -4.54 -7.66
C VAL A 239 14.58 -3.60 -8.81
N GLN A 240 15.13 -2.42 -8.53
CA GLN A 240 15.58 -1.49 -9.57
C GLN A 240 16.75 -2.06 -10.35
N ASP A 241 17.76 -2.58 -9.65
CA ASP A 241 18.94 -3.18 -10.30
C ASP A 241 18.51 -4.31 -11.23
N TYR A 242 17.62 -5.21 -10.76
CA TYR A 242 17.05 -6.28 -11.57
C TYR A 242 16.28 -5.76 -12.80
N TYR A 243 15.44 -4.74 -12.63
CA TYR A 243 14.65 -4.15 -13.71
C TYR A 243 15.53 -3.45 -14.76
N LEU A 244 16.64 -2.84 -14.35
CA LEU A 244 17.58 -2.17 -15.25
C LEU A 244 18.46 -3.17 -16.01
N GLU A 245 18.80 -4.30 -15.39
CA GLU A 245 19.64 -5.35 -15.99
C GLU A 245 18.82 -6.28 -16.90
N GLU A 246 17.59 -6.59 -16.52
CA GLU A 246 16.67 -7.45 -17.29
C GLU A 246 15.34 -6.72 -17.51
N PRO A 247 15.25 -5.76 -18.44
CA PRO A 247 14.00 -5.06 -18.70
C PRO A 247 12.94 -6.05 -19.19
N LEU A 248 11.78 -6.02 -18.53
CA LEU A 248 10.62 -6.90 -18.75
C LEU A 248 9.92 -6.63 -20.07
#